data_0668f2e7adc62fcc91871fbd4049939b
#
_entry.id   0668f2e7adc62fcc91871fbd4049939b
#
_cell.length_a   1.000
_cell.length_b   1.000
_cell.length_c   1.000
_cell.angle_alpha   90.00
_cell.angle_beta   90.00
_cell.angle_gamma   90.00
#
_symmetry.space_group_name_H-M   'P 1'
#
loop_
_entity.id
_entity.type
_entity.pdbx_description
1 polymer ?
#
loop_
_entity_poly.entity_id
_entity_poly.type
_entity_poly.pdbx_seq_one_letter_code
_entity_poly.pdbx_strand_id
1 'polypeptide(L)'
;MEKQQTAVALGFFDGVHQGHRRVIEKAVSLANGHLIPAVFTFTMHEGGPSKKQGAGEITTLEQKIRILKKMGIQQIYAPDFSDFRNLSGEAFVRQILQEKMNAAAVCCGQDFRFGKGASCDAESLSGFCKTFGLSCTVLEEVMDGGEAVSSTRVRQAIAAGEMERARQLLGRRYFLDFPVEHGKALGRRLQFPTINQPIPPQMVLPRFGVYATMAQVDGKT
;
A
#
# COMPACT_ATOMS: atom_id res chain seq x y z
N MET A 1 -5.20 -6.22 -31.36
CA MET A 1 -4.51 -5.08 -30.73
C MET A 1 -3.57 -5.63 -29.67
N GLU A 2 -2.28 -5.40 -29.77
CA GLU A 2 -1.33 -5.79 -28.73
C GLU A 2 -1.67 -5.06 -27.44
N LYS A 3 -1.70 -5.80 -26.34
CA LYS A 3 -1.94 -5.25 -25.01
C LYS A 3 -0.76 -4.37 -24.63
N GLN A 4 -1.00 -3.10 -24.31
CA GLN A 4 0.07 -2.18 -23.92
C GLN A 4 0.85 -2.71 -22.71
N GLN A 5 2.17 -2.59 -22.74
CA GLN A 5 3.06 -3.05 -21.66
C GLN A 5 2.99 -2.14 -20.44
N THR A 6 3.38 -2.67 -19.28
CA THR A 6 3.30 -1.97 -18.00
C THR A 6 4.66 -1.74 -17.35
N ALA A 7 4.75 -0.68 -16.54
CA ALA A 7 5.82 -0.46 -15.56
C ALA A 7 5.22 -0.73 -14.17
N VAL A 8 5.68 -1.77 -13.50
CA VAL A 8 5.03 -2.35 -12.30
C VAL A 8 5.81 -2.04 -11.03
N ALA A 9 5.18 -1.38 -10.07
CA ALA A 9 5.67 -1.31 -8.68
C ALA A 9 5.17 -2.53 -7.90
N LEU A 10 6.09 -3.22 -7.20
CA LEU A 10 5.80 -4.42 -6.41
C LEU A 10 5.80 -4.10 -4.92
N GLY A 11 4.72 -4.47 -4.23
CA GLY A 11 4.65 -4.35 -2.77
C GLY A 11 3.26 -4.54 -2.20
N PHE A 12 3.17 -4.75 -0.90
CA PHE A 12 1.89 -4.78 -0.19
C PHE A 12 1.29 -3.38 -0.04
N PHE A 13 2.16 -2.37 0.06
CA PHE A 13 1.82 -0.94 0.08
C PHE A 13 0.79 -0.53 1.16
N ASP A 14 0.80 -1.20 2.31
CA ASP A 14 -0.06 -0.79 3.40
C ASP A 14 0.35 0.57 3.96
N GLY A 15 -0.61 1.49 4.01
CA GLY A 15 -0.40 2.88 4.41
C GLY A 15 0.26 3.76 3.36
N VAL A 16 0.85 3.23 2.28
CA VAL A 16 1.54 4.02 1.23
C VAL A 16 2.44 5.09 1.84
N HIS A 17 3.37 4.67 2.73
CA HIS A 17 4.34 5.54 3.40
C HIS A 17 5.44 6.04 2.44
N GLN A 18 6.34 6.92 2.88
CA GLN A 18 7.35 7.54 2.02
C GLN A 18 8.21 6.53 1.24
N GLY A 19 8.62 5.40 1.88
CA GLY A 19 9.32 4.33 1.17
C GLY A 19 8.50 3.72 0.04
N HIS A 20 7.21 3.43 0.29
CA HIS A 20 6.28 2.94 -0.74
C HIS A 20 6.10 3.96 -1.87
N ARG A 21 5.94 5.24 -1.52
CA ARG A 21 5.78 6.31 -2.51
C ARG A 21 6.94 6.36 -3.50
N ARG A 22 8.18 6.23 -3.00
CA ARG A 22 9.38 6.22 -3.86
C ARG A 22 9.34 5.09 -4.90
N VAL A 23 8.90 3.88 -4.51
CA VAL A 23 8.75 2.74 -5.44
C VAL A 23 7.63 3.01 -6.46
N ILE A 24 6.50 3.55 -6.03
CA ILE A 24 5.35 3.86 -6.89
C ILE A 24 5.71 4.99 -7.88
N GLU A 25 6.35 6.05 -7.41
CA GLU A 25 6.81 7.17 -8.24
C GLU A 25 7.84 6.71 -9.28
N LYS A 26 8.67 5.72 -8.93
CA LYS A 26 9.60 5.11 -9.89
C LYS A 26 8.86 4.37 -11.01
N ALA A 27 7.80 3.61 -10.71
CA ALA A 27 7.00 2.95 -11.75
C ALA A 27 6.33 3.97 -12.68
N VAL A 28 5.80 5.07 -12.13
CA VAL A 28 5.22 6.15 -12.93
C VAL A 28 6.29 6.80 -13.83
N SER A 29 7.49 7.04 -13.29
CA SER A 29 8.62 7.57 -14.05
C SER A 29 9.10 6.64 -15.17
N LEU A 30 9.17 5.32 -14.90
CA LEU A 30 9.58 4.32 -15.88
C LEU A 30 8.55 4.18 -17.01
N ALA A 31 7.29 4.46 -16.75
CA ALA A 31 6.25 4.42 -17.77
C ALA A 31 6.47 5.45 -18.89
N ASN A 32 6.98 6.64 -18.55
CA ASN A 32 7.44 7.69 -19.50
C ASN A 32 6.51 7.90 -20.71
N GLY A 33 5.20 7.77 -20.54
CA GLY A 33 4.19 7.90 -21.60
C GLY A 33 4.09 6.73 -22.58
N HIS A 34 4.98 5.73 -22.50
CA HIS A 34 5.00 4.56 -23.39
C HIS A 34 4.43 3.29 -22.74
N LEU A 35 4.63 3.13 -21.44
CA LEU A 35 4.10 2.03 -20.65
C LEU A 35 2.91 2.51 -19.81
N ILE A 36 2.10 1.57 -19.34
CA ILE A 36 1.05 1.84 -18.34
C ILE A 36 1.67 1.79 -16.95
N PRO A 37 1.61 2.86 -16.12
CA PRO A 37 2.02 2.80 -14.73
C PRO A 37 1.12 1.85 -13.95
N ALA A 38 1.70 0.79 -13.38
CA ALA A 38 0.97 -0.28 -12.73
C ALA A 38 1.49 -0.60 -11.33
N VAL A 39 0.64 -1.19 -10.51
CA VAL A 39 0.97 -1.72 -9.19
C VAL A 39 0.53 -3.17 -9.08
N PHE A 40 1.41 -4.02 -8.57
CA PHE A 40 1.06 -5.28 -7.95
C PHE A 40 0.98 -5.09 -6.44
N THR A 41 -0.18 -5.33 -5.88
CA THR A 41 -0.44 -5.42 -4.44
C THR A 41 -1.32 -6.65 -4.19
N PHE A 42 -1.76 -6.88 -2.95
CA PHE A 42 -2.62 -8.03 -2.66
C PHE A 42 -3.50 -7.78 -1.44
N THR A 43 -4.54 -8.60 -1.29
CA THR A 43 -5.37 -8.69 -0.10
C THR A 43 -5.01 -9.94 0.71
N MET A 44 -5.39 -9.95 1.98
CA MET A 44 -5.18 -11.08 2.90
C MET A 44 -6.47 -11.35 3.66
N HIS A 45 -7.34 -12.18 3.07
CA HIS A 45 -8.55 -12.59 3.77
C HIS A 45 -8.25 -13.70 4.78
N GLU A 46 -7.42 -14.69 4.39
CA GLU A 46 -6.95 -15.77 5.26
C GLU A 46 -5.49 -16.15 4.95
N GLY A 47 -4.74 -16.53 5.98
CA GLY A 47 -3.42 -17.13 5.80
C GLY A 47 -2.30 -16.22 5.30
N GLY A 48 -2.42 -14.91 5.51
CA GLY A 48 -1.35 -13.95 5.19
C GLY A 48 -0.05 -14.22 5.97
N PRO A 49 1.09 -13.61 5.59
CA PRO A 49 2.36 -13.77 6.29
C PRO A 49 2.21 -13.48 7.79
N SER A 50 2.71 -14.36 8.65
CA SER A 50 2.54 -14.29 10.11
C SER A 50 2.97 -12.95 10.72
N LYS A 51 3.97 -12.28 10.15
CA LYS A 51 4.42 -10.95 10.56
C LYS A 51 3.39 -9.82 10.34
N LYS A 52 2.35 -10.07 9.53
CA LYS A 52 1.29 -9.08 9.23
C LYS A 52 -0.04 -9.41 9.89
N GLN A 53 -0.18 -10.62 10.44
CA GLN A 53 -1.39 -11.02 11.16
C GLN A 53 -1.48 -10.28 12.51
N GLY A 54 -2.63 -9.67 12.80
CA GLY A 54 -2.88 -8.97 14.06
C GLY A 54 -2.27 -7.58 14.21
N ALA A 55 -1.47 -7.10 13.25
CA ALA A 55 -0.84 -5.79 13.34
C ALA A 55 -1.76 -4.61 12.97
N GLY A 56 -2.95 -4.87 12.49
CA GLY A 56 -3.90 -3.88 11.97
C GLY A 56 -3.49 -3.28 10.62
N GLU A 57 -4.45 -2.96 9.79
CA GLU A 57 -4.22 -2.28 8.51
C GLU A 57 -4.16 -0.77 8.71
N ILE A 58 -3.25 -0.09 8.01
CA ILE A 58 -3.17 1.37 8.01
C ILE A 58 -4.19 1.94 7.02
N THR A 59 -4.40 1.24 5.91
CA THR A 59 -5.35 1.61 4.85
C THR A 59 -6.12 0.39 4.38
N THR A 60 -7.43 0.55 4.15
CA THR A 60 -8.21 -0.46 3.43
C THR A 60 -7.73 -0.56 1.97
N LEU A 61 -8.09 -1.64 1.27
CA LEU A 61 -7.79 -1.78 -0.16
C LEU A 61 -8.34 -0.61 -0.96
N GLU A 62 -9.56 -0.18 -0.66
CA GLU A 62 -10.23 0.92 -1.36
C GLU A 62 -9.50 2.26 -1.14
N GLN A 63 -9.10 2.56 0.09
CA GLN A 63 -8.28 3.72 0.42
C GLN A 63 -6.93 3.67 -0.29
N LYS A 64 -6.28 2.52 -0.29
CA LYS A 64 -5.02 2.27 -1.00
C LYS A 64 -5.17 2.54 -2.50
N ILE A 65 -6.19 1.99 -3.15
CA ILE A 65 -6.48 2.21 -4.57
C ILE A 65 -6.65 3.70 -4.87
N ARG A 66 -7.38 4.45 -4.04
CA ARG A 66 -7.55 5.91 -4.24
C ARG A 66 -6.22 6.67 -4.14
N ILE A 67 -5.37 6.30 -3.18
CA ILE A 67 -4.04 6.93 -3.05
C ILE A 67 -3.19 6.61 -4.29
N LEU A 68 -3.14 5.36 -4.72
CA LEU A 68 -2.37 4.93 -5.89
C LEU A 68 -2.80 5.64 -7.16
N LYS A 69 -4.11 5.76 -7.39
CA LYS A 69 -4.66 6.50 -8.54
C LYS A 69 -4.26 7.98 -8.51
N LYS A 70 -4.30 8.64 -7.34
CA LYS A 70 -3.84 10.04 -7.17
C LYS A 70 -2.35 10.20 -7.44
N MET A 71 -1.55 9.14 -7.31
CA MET A 71 -0.12 9.12 -7.64
C MET A 71 0.17 8.83 -9.12
N GLY A 72 -0.87 8.65 -9.96
CA GLY A 72 -0.72 8.41 -11.39
C GLY A 72 -0.72 6.94 -11.81
N ILE A 73 -1.02 6.01 -10.89
CA ILE A 73 -1.18 4.59 -11.24
C ILE A 73 -2.49 4.39 -12.00
N GLN A 74 -2.40 3.75 -13.15
CA GLN A 74 -3.53 3.49 -14.05
C GLN A 74 -4.03 2.05 -13.95
N GLN A 75 -3.13 1.08 -13.71
CA GLN A 75 -3.48 -0.32 -13.56
C GLN A 75 -3.09 -0.85 -12.19
N ILE A 76 -4.01 -1.52 -11.51
CA ILE A 76 -3.77 -2.14 -10.20
C ILE A 76 -4.20 -3.61 -10.30
N TYR A 77 -3.29 -4.52 -9.98
CA TYR A 77 -3.58 -5.93 -9.83
C TYR A 77 -3.44 -6.30 -8.35
N ALA A 78 -4.55 -6.67 -7.73
CA ALA A 78 -4.65 -6.91 -6.29
C ALA A 78 -5.34 -8.25 -6.01
N PRO A 79 -4.70 -9.41 -6.34
CA PRO A 79 -5.24 -10.73 -6.04
C PRO A 79 -5.27 -11.00 -4.54
N ASP A 80 -5.99 -12.04 -4.12
CA ASP A 80 -5.82 -12.58 -2.76
C ASP A 80 -4.45 -13.26 -2.62
N PHE A 81 -3.87 -13.17 -1.43
CA PHE A 81 -2.56 -13.80 -1.16
C PHE A 81 -2.58 -15.30 -1.40
N SER A 82 -3.70 -15.97 -1.17
CA SER A 82 -3.88 -17.40 -1.41
C SER A 82 -3.67 -17.80 -2.87
N ASP A 83 -3.96 -16.91 -3.83
CA ASP A 83 -3.90 -17.19 -5.26
C ASP A 83 -2.46 -17.38 -5.77
N PHE A 84 -1.47 -16.79 -5.10
CA PHE A 84 -0.08 -16.80 -5.55
C PHE A 84 0.95 -17.22 -4.50
N ARG A 85 0.53 -17.43 -3.24
CA ARG A 85 1.44 -17.77 -2.12
C ARG A 85 2.30 -19.01 -2.35
N ASN A 86 1.87 -19.93 -3.21
CA ASN A 86 2.55 -21.18 -3.50
C ASN A 86 3.42 -21.12 -4.76
N LEU A 87 3.43 -19.99 -5.49
CA LEU A 87 4.26 -19.85 -6.68
C LEU A 87 5.74 -19.80 -6.27
N SER A 88 6.60 -20.46 -7.07
CA SER A 88 8.05 -20.23 -7.00
C SER A 88 8.36 -18.79 -7.44
N GLY A 89 9.58 -18.31 -7.17
CA GLY A 89 10.00 -16.99 -7.64
C GLY A 89 9.94 -16.86 -9.16
N GLU A 90 10.42 -17.87 -9.87
CA GLU A 90 10.34 -17.91 -11.33
C GLU A 90 8.89 -17.91 -11.84
N ALA A 91 8.03 -18.75 -11.25
CA ALA A 91 6.61 -18.81 -11.61
C ALA A 91 5.90 -17.47 -11.36
N PHE A 92 6.21 -16.79 -10.27
CA PHE A 92 5.69 -15.45 -9.99
C PHE A 92 6.07 -14.46 -11.09
N VAL A 93 7.34 -14.39 -11.50
CA VAL A 93 7.77 -13.46 -12.54
C VAL A 93 7.11 -13.79 -13.88
N ARG A 94 7.08 -15.07 -14.27
CA ARG A 94 6.47 -15.49 -15.53
C ARG A 94 4.95 -15.26 -15.54
N GLN A 95 4.21 -15.85 -14.58
CA GLN A 95 2.75 -15.89 -14.62
C GLN A 95 2.11 -14.55 -14.22
N ILE A 96 2.68 -13.87 -13.21
CA ILE A 96 2.09 -12.63 -12.69
C ILE A 96 2.65 -11.43 -13.46
N LEU A 97 3.96 -11.26 -13.52
CA LEU A 97 4.53 -10.05 -14.08
C LEU A 97 4.47 -10.05 -15.62
N GLN A 98 4.89 -11.15 -16.25
CA GLN A 98 4.94 -11.22 -17.71
C GLN A 98 3.55 -11.50 -18.31
N GLU A 99 2.92 -12.61 -17.94
CA GLU A 99 1.67 -13.05 -18.61
C GLU A 99 0.45 -12.22 -18.16
N LYS A 100 0.26 -12.00 -16.85
CA LYS A 100 -0.92 -11.32 -16.31
C LYS A 100 -0.83 -9.82 -16.45
N MET A 101 0.30 -9.23 -16.08
CA MET A 101 0.49 -7.78 -16.06
C MET A 101 1.16 -7.22 -17.31
N ASN A 102 1.67 -8.05 -18.22
CA ASN A 102 2.40 -7.63 -19.41
C ASN A 102 3.51 -6.64 -19.10
N ALA A 103 4.30 -6.92 -18.05
CA ALA A 103 5.34 -6.03 -17.57
C ALA A 103 6.51 -5.94 -18.56
N ALA A 104 6.99 -4.73 -18.83
CA ALA A 104 8.26 -4.46 -19.48
C ALA A 104 9.31 -3.97 -18.47
N ALA A 105 8.84 -3.27 -17.42
CA ALA A 105 9.68 -2.76 -16.35
C ALA A 105 9.05 -3.07 -14.98
N VAL A 106 9.92 -3.38 -14.01
CA VAL A 106 9.52 -3.71 -12.63
C VAL A 106 10.36 -2.91 -11.67
N CYS A 107 9.78 -2.45 -10.56
CA CYS A 107 10.53 -1.83 -9.47
C CYS A 107 10.01 -2.28 -8.10
N CYS A 108 10.93 -2.41 -7.15
CA CYS A 108 10.65 -2.80 -5.77
C CYS A 108 11.63 -2.14 -4.79
N GLY A 109 11.33 -2.21 -3.49
CA GLY A 109 12.32 -1.90 -2.45
C GLY A 109 13.31 -3.03 -2.26
N GLN A 110 14.46 -2.73 -1.67
CA GLN A 110 15.50 -3.74 -1.38
C GLN A 110 15.05 -4.80 -0.36
N ASP A 111 14.04 -4.49 0.45
CA ASP A 111 13.43 -5.39 1.44
C ASP A 111 12.37 -6.32 0.83
N PHE A 112 12.11 -6.22 -0.48
CA PHE A 112 11.07 -6.99 -1.16
C PHE A 112 11.34 -8.49 -1.09
N ARG A 113 10.30 -9.25 -0.69
CA ARG A 113 10.32 -10.70 -0.62
C ARG A 113 9.14 -11.30 -1.38
N PHE A 114 9.38 -12.40 -2.10
CA PHE A 114 8.35 -13.07 -2.89
C PHE A 114 8.66 -14.58 -3.04
N GLY A 115 7.83 -15.28 -3.81
CA GLY A 115 7.94 -16.71 -3.95
C GLY A 115 7.41 -17.47 -2.73
N LYS A 116 7.26 -18.78 -2.87
CA LYS A 116 6.76 -19.65 -1.80
C LYS A 116 7.59 -19.48 -0.52
N GLY A 117 6.92 -19.16 0.58
CA GLY A 117 7.57 -18.93 1.87
C GLY A 117 8.51 -17.72 1.91
N ALA A 118 8.35 -16.73 1.01
CA ALA A 118 9.22 -15.57 0.88
C ALA A 118 10.69 -15.94 0.62
N SER A 119 10.92 -17.01 -0.14
CA SER A 119 12.25 -17.59 -0.40
C SER A 119 13.12 -16.76 -1.34
N CYS A 120 12.54 -15.80 -2.06
CA CYS A 120 13.22 -14.92 -3.01
C CYS A 120 13.25 -13.48 -2.51
N ASP A 121 14.28 -12.75 -2.89
CA ASP A 121 14.54 -11.35 -2.57
C ASP A 121 14.65 -10.47 -3.83
N ALA A 122 15.03 -9.20 -3.64
CA ALA A 122 15.17 -8.24 -4.73
C ALA A 122 16.30 -8.62 -5.71
N GLU A 123 17.37 -9.28 -5.25
CA GLU A 123 18.45 -9.77 -6.10
C GLU A 123 17.95 -10.92 -6.99
N SER A 124 17.27 -11.89 -6.39
CA SER A 124 16.61 -13.00 -7.12
C SER A 124 15.63 -12.46 -8.16
N LEU A 125 14.83 -11.42 -7.79
CA LEU A 125 13.92 -10.77 -8.72
C LEU A 125 14.66 -10.21 -9.94
N SER A 126 15.76 -9.51 -9.72
CA SER A 126 16.58 -8.94 -10.79
C SER A 126 17.12 -10.03 -11.73
N GLY A 127 17.55 -11.17 -11.17
CA GLY A 127 17.99 -12.33 -11.93
C GLY A 127 16.89 -12.92 -12.82
N PHE A 128 15.69 -13.16 -12.25
CA PHE A 128 14.55 -13.65 -13.03
C PHE A 128 14.09 -12.64 -14.08
N CYS A 129 14.01 -11.35 -13.73
CA CYS A 129 13.64 -10.31 -14.69
C CYS A 129 14.57 -10.32 -15.90
N LYS A 130 15.89 -10.45 -15.68
CA LYS A 130 16.88 -10.55 -16.77
C LYS A 130 16.62 -11.77 -17.66
N THR A 131 16.30 -12.92 -17.06
CA THR A 131 15.98 -14.16 -17.79
C THR A 131 14.75 -13.99 -18.69
N PHE A 132 13.73 -13.26 -18.21
CA PHE A 132 12.48 -13.03 -18.93
C PHE A 132 12.45 -11.73 -19.75
N GLY A 133 13.59 -11.05 -19.90
CA GLY A 133 13.69 -9.82 -20.71
C GLY A 133 12.97 -8.60 -20.11
N LEU A 134 12.77 -8.56 -18.79
CA LEU A 134 12.17 -7.44 -18.07
C LEU A 134 13.27 -6.53 -17.50
N SER A 135 13.03 -5.21 -17.53
CA SER A 135 13.88 -4.27 -16.80
C SER A 135 13.51 -4.32 -15.30
N CYS A 136 14.51 -4.38 -14.41
CA CYS A 136 14.30 -4.38 -12.96
C CYS A 136 15.07 -3.25 -12.30
N THR A 137 14.38 -2.48 -11.43
CA THR A 137 15.00 -1.45 -10.59
C THR A 137 14.72 -1.74 -9.13
N VAL A 138 15.77 -1.92 -8.34
CA VAL A 138 15.69 -2.06 -6.89
C VAL A 138 16.01 -0.71 -6.26
N LEU A 139 15.16 -0.25 -5.35
CA LEU A 139 15.29 1.04 -4.69
C LEU A 139 15.74 0.87 -3.24
N GLU A 140 16.65 1.73 -2.82
CA GLU A 140 17.09 1.82 -1.44
C GLU A 140 15.95 2.28 -0.51
N GLU A 141 16.03 1.92 0.77
CA GLU A 141 15.10 2.36 1.79
C GLU A 141 15.13 3.89 1.98
N VAL A 142 13.99 4.45 2.28
CA VAL A 142 13.88 5.84 2.74
C VAL A 142 14.15 5.87 4.23
N MET A 143 15.16 6.62 4.64
CA MET A 143 15.56 6.74 6.04
C MET A 143 14.89 7.95 6.70
N ASP A 144 14.55 7.81 7.97
CA ASP A 144 14.02 8.89 8.81
C ASP A 144 14.54 8.72 10.25
N GLY A 145 15.35 9.67 10.69
CA GLY A 145 16.00 9.61 12.00
C GLY A 145 16.98 8.45 12.18
N GLY A 146 17.65 8.01 11.11
CA GLY A 146 18.59 6.89 11.14
C GLY A 146 17.97 5.50 11.01
N GLU A 147 16.65 5.41 10.87
CA GLU A 147 15.90 4.14 10.70
C GLU A 147 15.08 4.15 9.42
N ALA A 148 14.88 2.97 8.82
CA ALA A 148 14.06 2.84 7.63
C ALA A 148 12.57 3.19 7.90
N VAL A 149 11.95 3.93 6.99
CA VAL A 149 10.51 4.18 7.02
C VAL A 149 9.77 2.90 6.68
N SER A 150 8.92 2.44 7.59
CA SER A 150 8.18 1.18 7.44
C SER A 150 6.73 1.26 7.91
N SER A 151 5.88 0.35 7.42
CA SER A 151 4.50 0.24 7.89
C SER A 151 4.42 -0.06 9.40
N THR A 152 5.41 -0.76 9.96
CA THR A 152 5.49 -1.03 11.40
C THR A 152 5.64 0.25 12.20
N ARG A 153 6.56 1.14 11.83
CA ARG A 153 6.74 2.43 12.49
C ARG A 153 5.51 3.33 12.36
N VAL A 154 4.86 3.32 11.19
CA VAL A 154 3.60 4.05 10.99
C VAL A 154 2.52 3.55 11.95
N ARG A 155 2.33 2.21 12.07
CA ARG A 155 1.35 1.63 13.00
C ARG A 155 1.64 2.00 14.45
N GLN A 156 2.90 1.94 14.85
CA GLN A 156 3.33 2.33 16.20
C GLN A 156 2.99 3.79 16.50
N ALA A 157 3.28 4.70 15.57
CA ALA A 157 2.95 6.12 15.73
C ALA A 157 1.43 6.36 15.82
N ILE A 158 0.63 5.67 14.99
CA ILE A 158 -0.84 5.75 15.06
C ILE A 158 -1.34 5.20 16.41
N ALA A 159 -0.91 4.00 16.80
CA ALA A 159 -1.33 3.37 18.04
C ALA A 159 -0.91 4.16 19.31
N ALA A 160 0.20 4.88 19.24
CA ALA A 160 0.64 5.79 20.29
C ALA A 160 -0.10 7.14 20.31
N GLY A 161 -0.85 7.45 19.24
CA GLY A 161 -1.51 8.75 19.08
C GLY A 161 -0.58 9.87 18.59
N GLU A 162 0.61 9.53 18.13
CA GLU A 162 1.63 10.44 17.62
C GLU A 162 1.34 10.83 16.16
N MET A 163 0.24 11.58 15.93
CA MET A 163 -0.28 11.85 14.58
C MET A 163 0.69 12.66 13.71
N GLU A 164 1.48 13.55 14.30
CA GLU A 164 2.50 14.29 13.55
C GLU A 164 3.64 13.37 13.10
N ARG A 165 4.02 12.41 13.93
CA ARG A 165 4.99 11.38 13.57
C ARG A 165 4.47 10.47 12.46
N ALA A 166 3.21 10.02 12.58
CA ALA A 166 2.54 9.26 11.52
C ALA A 166 2.50 10.05 10.20
N ARG A 167 2.21 11.36 10.26
CA ARG A 167 2.22 12.25 9.09
C ARG A 167 3.59 12.32 8.43
N GLN A 168 4.66 12.46 9.20
CA GLN A 168 6.05 12.48 8.69
C GLN A 168 6.37 11.18 7.94
N LEU A 169 6.11 10.03 8.55
CA LEU A 169 6.38 8.72 7.95
C LEU A 169 5.53 8.44 6.70
N LEU A 170 4.26 8.84 6.72
CA LEU A 170 3.34 8.68 5.59
C LEU A 170 3.60 9.67 4.43
N GLY A 171 4.20 10.83 4.71
CA GLY A 171 4.28 11.95 3.77
C GLY A 171 2.92 12.61 3.48
N ARG A 172 1.91 12.32 4.30
CA ARG A 172 0.57 12.91 4.28
C ARG A 172 -0.10 12.75 5.64
N ARG A 173 -1.19 13.47 5.90
CA ARG A 173 -2.00 13.24 7.10
C ARG A 173 -2.57 11.82 7.09
N TYR A 174 -2.61 11.18 8.26
CA TYR A 174 -3.44 9.99 8.47
C TYR A 174 -4.91 10.42 8.38
N PHE A 175 -5.75 9.60 7.78
CA PHE A 175 -7.14 9.93 7.61
C PHE A 175 -8.02 8.70 7.86
N LEU A 176 -9.24 8.96 8.29
CA LEU A 176 -10.32 7.98 8.43
C LEU A 176 -11.49 8.49 7.56
N ASP A 177 -11.96 7.65 6.64
CA ASP A 177 -13.05 8.00 5.73
C ASP A 177 -13.98 6.79 5.56
N PHE A 178 -14.71 6.53 6.61
CA PHE A 178 -15.70 5.47 6.66
C PHE A 178 -17.12 6.07 6.54
N PRO A 179 -18.12 5.25 6.16
CA PRO A 179 -19.52 5.69 6.15
C PRO A 179 -19.93 6.24 7.50
N VAL A 180 -20.74 7.32 7.48
CA VAL A 180 -21.31 7.87 8.70
C VAL A 180 -22.53 7.05 9.10
N GLU A 181 -22.58 6.62 10.34
CA GLU A 181 -23.73 5.92 10.91
C GLU A 181 -24.51 6.79 11.89
N HIS A 182 -25.83 6.57 11.92
CA HIS A 182 -26.68 7.23 12.88
C HIS A 182 -26.45 6.67 14.29
N GLY A 183 -26.04 7.56 15.21
CA GLY A 183 -25.93 7.26 16.62
C GLY A 183 -27.19 7.67 17.41
N LYS A 184 -27.08 7.72 18.73
CA LYS A 184 -28.18 8.08 19.66
C LYS A 184 -28.61 9.54 19.56
N ALA A 185 -28.05 10.34 18.65
CA ALA A 185 -28.30 11.77 18.45
C ALA A 185 -28.14 12.64 19.74
N LEU A 186 -27.40 12.15 20.74
CA LEU A 186 -27.20 12.85 22.01
C LEU A 186 -26.49 14.18 21.81
N GLY A 187 -25.48 14.24 20.95
CA GLY A 187 -24.76 15.47 20.63
C GLY A 187 -25.69 16.56 20.08
N ARG A 188 -26.67 16.20 19.23
CA ARG A 188 -27.67 17.17 18.73
C ARG A 188 -28.53 17.76 19.87
N ARG A 189 -28.90 16.91 20.83
CA ARG A 189 -29.69 17.35 22.02
C ARG A 189 -28.88 18.28 22.94
N LEU A 190 -27.56 18.08 22.95
CA LEU A 190 -26.63 18.92 23.75
C LEU A 190 -26.09 20.12 22.95
N GLN A 191 -26.60 20.38 21.74
CA GLN A 191 -26.15 21.43 20.82
C GLN A 191 -24.72 21.25 20.27
N PHE A 192 -24.15 20.06 20.41
CA PHE A 192 -22.86 19.66 19.85
C PHE A 192 -23.04 18.45 18.90
N PRO A 193 -23.55 18.69 17.67
CA PRO A 193 -23.80 17.60 16.72
C PRO A 193 -22.50 16.85 16.42
N THR A 194 -22.58 15.53 16.42
CA THR A 194 -21.46 14.63 16.16
C THR A 194 -21.77 13.71 14.98
N ILE A 195 -20.75 13.27 14.27
CA ILE A 195 -20.81 12.20 13.29
C ILE A 195 -20.14 10.96 13.89
N ASN A 196 -20.67 9.79 13.59
CA ASN A 196 -20.08 8.52 14.01
C ASN A 196 -19.59 7.78 12.77
N GLN A 197 -18.33 7.39 12.78
CA GLN A 197 -17.73 6.55 11.75
C GLN A 197 -17.23 5.27 12.41
N PRO A 198 -17.86 4.10 12.18
CA PRO A 198 -17.37 2.85 12.68
C PRO A 198 -16.07 2.51 11.96
N ILE A 199 -15.02 2.27 12.73
CA ILE A 199 -13.72 1.87 12.18
C ILE A 199 -13.72 0.34 12.10
N PRO A 200 -13.44 -0.25 10.93
CA PRO A 200 -13.35 -1.70 10.78
C PRO A 200 -12.33 -2.32 11.75
N PRO A 201 -12.64 -3.48 12.37
CA PRO A 201 -11.82 -4.05 13.44
C PRO A 201 -10.39 -4.46 12.99
N GLN A 202 -10.19 -4.65 11.69
CA GLN A 202 -8.87 -4.95 11.12
C GLN A 202 -7.96 -3.71 11.00
N MET A 203 -8.47 -2.50 11.23
CA MET A 203 -7.67 -1.28 11.14
C MET A 203 -6.85 -1.04 12.39
N VAL A 204 -5.67 -0.42 12.23
CA VAL A 204 -4.94 0.12 13.37
C VAL A 204 -5.71 1.32 13.94
N LEU A 205 -6.00 1.26 15.24
CA LEU A 205 -6.71 2.33 15.93
C LEU A 205 -5.72 3.32 16.54
N PRO A 206 -5.97 4.64 16.39
CA PRO A 206 -5.29 5.63 17.20
C PRO A 206 -5.55 5.38 18.70
N ARG A 207 -4.57 5.71 19.54
CA ARG A 207 -4.79 5.73 21.00
C ARG A 207 -6.05 6.54 21.31
N PHE A 208 -6.87 6.06 22.26
CA PHE A 208 -8.04 6.81 22.69
C PHE A 208 -7.67 8.23 23.16
N GLY A 209 -8.38 9.22 22.65
CA GLY A 209 -8.09 10.62 22.95
C GLY A 209 -8.91 11.58 22.10
N VAL A 210 -8.63 12.87 22.27
CA VAL A 210 -9.20 13.95 21.47
C VAL A 210 -8.13 14.44 20.50
N TYR A 211 -8.47 14.54 19.23
CA TYR A 211 -7.58 14.94 18.15
C TYR A 211 -8.13 16.14 17.40
N ALA A 212 -7.29 17.13 17.15
CA ALA A 212 -7.61 18.18 16.20
C ALA A 212 -7.57 17.61 14.77
N THR A 213 -8.68 17.69 14.05
CA THR A 213 -8.81 17.10 12.72
C THR A 213 -9.34 18.12 11.71
N MET A 214 -9.07 17.85 10.43
CA MET A 214 -9.78 18.49 9.33
C MET A 214 -10.85 17.52 8.84
N ALA A 215 -12.10 17.92 8.88
CA ALA A 215 -13.19 17.12 8.34
C ALA A 215 -13.56 17.62 6.95
N GLN A 216 -13.72 16.72 6.01
CA GLN A 216 -14.25 17.01 4.68
C GLN A 216 -15.61 16.33 4.55
N VAL A 217 -16.67 17.14 4.35
CA VAL A 217 -18.04 16.66 4.18
C VAL A 217 -18.57 17.26 2.87
N ASP A 218 -19.09 16.43 1.99
CA ASP A 218 -19.63 16.83 0.67
C ASP A 218 -18.67 17.73 -0.13
N GLY A 219 -17.37 17.43 -0.06
CA GLY A 219 -16.33 18.19 -0.77
C GLY A 219 -15.93 19.52 -0.13
N LYS A 220 -16.53 19.90 1.00
CA LYS A 220 -16.19 21.10 1.80
C LYS A 220 -15.31 20.71 2.98
N THR A 221 -14.28 21.50 3.24
CA THR A 221 -13.34 21.32 4.36
C THR A 221 -13.61 22.34 5.45
#